data_d9f791fb30e1b5b1dc66b0ee0735298e
#
_entry.id   d9f791fb30e1b5b1dc66b0ee0735298e
#
_cell.length_a   1.000
_cell.length_b   1.000
_cell.length_c   1.000
_cell.angle_alpha   90.00
_cell.angle_beta   90.00
_cell.angle_gamma   90.00
#
_symmetry.space_group_name_H-M   'P 1'
#
loop_
_entity.id
_entity.type
_entity.pdbx_description
1 polymer ?
#
loop_
_entity_poly.entity_id
_entity_poly.type
_entity_poly.pdbx_seq_one_letter_code
_entity_poly.pdbx_strand_id
1 'polypeptide(L)'
;MENETKKVDLDSRKKIIIIGAVALILIVVIVLLVTTNKPKTNTTTNPTNTQTQTGTDITSDQIPTDKGTTTVVDKYRTEVPANIVVPDQNTQLSEAEKKVTAIPTVVTAAAPGVEAQFRSFDIKAEGGVFTPSKIIARVGDTVHVNFTAVDKDYDIVFPSYNMKQSAKKGQTKILEFQAVTEGSFLYYCNACGGETSNTKGNIIVAK
;
A
#
# COMPACT_ATOMS: atom_id res chain seq x y z
N MET A 1 -36.27 -24.16 -58.73
CA MET A 1 -34.94 -23.70 -58.19
C MET A 1 -35.09 -22.21 -57.93
N GLU A 2 -35.47 -21.89 -56.72
CA GLU A 2 -35.75 -20.52 -56.27
C GLU A 2 -34.48 -19.93 -55.70
N ASN A 3 -34.02 -18.82 -56.31
CA ASN A 3 -32.88 -18.04 -55.83
C ASN A 3 -33.34 -17.14 -54.65
N GLU A 4 -33.10 -17.56 -53.40
CA GLU A 4 -33.22 -16.69 -52.25
C GLU A 4 -32.06 -15.68 -52.24
N THR A 5 -32.31 -14.48 -52.76
CA THR A 5 -31.41 -13.34 -52.58
C THR A 5 -31.48 -12.87 -51.13
N LYS A 6 -30.43 -13.17 -50.36
CA LYS A 6 -30.19 -12.76 -48.96
C LYS A 6 -30.21 -11.24 -48.86
N LYS A 7 -31.36 -10.67 -48.43
CA LYS A 7 -31.52 -9.25 -48.13
C LYS A 7 -30.64 -8.90 -46.94
N VAL A 8 -29.43 -8.42 -47.20
CA VAL A 8 -28.51 -7.95 -46.13
C VAL A 8 -29.15 -6.70 -45.54
N ASP A 9 -29.52 -6.80 -44.27
CA ASP A 9 -30.20 -5.75 -43.52
C ASP A 9 -29.32 -4.48 -43.44
N LEU A 10 -29.77 -3.44 -44.19
CA LEU A 10 -29.11 -2.13 -44.29
C LEU A 10 -29.03 -1.41 -42.92
N ASP A 11 -29.89 -1.78 -41.97
CA ASP A 11 -29.97 -1.20 -40.64
C ASP A 11 -28.79 -1.66 -39.73
N SER A 12 -28.34 -2.90 -39.89
CA SER A 12 -27.18 -3.44 -39.20
C SER A 12 -25.88 -2.70 -39.58
N ARG A 13 -25.74 -2.30 -40.85
CA ARG A 13 -24.54 -1.54 -41.30
C ARG A 13 -24.50 -0.13 -40.72
N LYS A 14 -25.66 0.54 -40.60
CA LYS A 14 -25.76 1.88 -39.98
C LYS A 14 -25.39 1.83 -38.48
N LYS A 15 -25.82 0.82 -37.75
CA LYS A 15 -25.48 0.62 -36.33
C LYS A 15 -23.98 0.41 -36.12
N ILE A 16 -23.32 -0.36 -36.99
CA ILE A 16 -21.88 -0.59 -36.91
C ILE A 16 -21.09 0.71 -37.15
N ILE A 17 -21.51 1.53 -38.11
CA ILE A 17 -20.84 2.82 -38.42
C ILE A 17 -20.99 3.79 -37.23
N ILE A 18 -22.17 3.86 -36.61
CA ILE A 18 -22.42 4.74 -35.45
C ILE A 18 -21.56 4.32 -34.25
N ILE A 19 -21.46 3.02 -33.94
CA ILE A 19 -20.66 2.48 -32.87
C ILE A 19 -19.17 2.80 -33.11
N GLY A 20 -18.69 2.63 -34.35
CA GLY A 20 -17.30 2.97 -34.71
C GLY A 20 -16.99 4.46 -34.55
N ALA A 21 -17.90 5.34 -34.93
CA ALA A 21 -17.73 6.79 -34.79
C ALA A 21 -17.68 7.24 -33.32
N VAL A 22 -18.54 6.68 -32.46
CA VAL A 22 -18.54 6.97 -31.01
C VAL A 22 -17.25 6.49 -30.33
N ALA A 23 -16.76 5.29 -30.70
CA ALA A 23 -15.51 4.77 -30.17
C ALA A 23 -14.31 5.67 -30.55
N LEU A 24 -14.28 6.18 -31.76
CA LEU A 24 -13.20 7.06 -32.25
C LEU A 24 -13.22 8.41 -31.54
N ILE A 25 -14.38 9.00 -31.30
CA ILE A 25 -14.53 10.24 -30.52
C ILE A 25 -14.04 10.03 -29.06
N LEU A 26 -14.38 8.89 -28.42
CA LEU A 26 -13.92 8.59 -27.06
C LEU A 26 -12.40 8.51 -26.98
N ILE A 27 -11.75 7.88 -27.96
CA ILE A 27 -10.28 7.79 -28.00
C ILE A 27 -9.64 9.18 -28.12
N VAL A 28 -10.19 10.05 -28.99
CA VAL A 28 -9.68 11.42 -29.15
C VAL A 28 -9.83 12.22 -27.86
N VAL A 29 -10.94 12.11 -27.15
CA VAL A 29 -11.16 12.80 -25.87
C VAL A 29 -10.17 12.31 -24.82
N ILE A 30 -9.89 11.01 -24.73
CA ILE A 30 -8.91 10.44 -23.79
C ILE A 30 -7.51 10.96 -24.10
N VAL A 31 -7.10 11.01 -25.37
CA VAL A 31 -5.78 11.53 -25.77
C VAL A 31 -5.65 13.01 -25.42
N LEU A 32 -6.68 13.83 -25.63
CA LEU A 32 -6.68 15.24 -25.28
C LEU A 32 -6.57 15.47 -23.75
N LEU A 33 -7.24 14.64 -22.94
CA LEU A 33 -7.16 14.74 -21.48
C LEU A 33 -5.78 14.35 -20.93
N VAL A 34 -5.09 13.41 -21.57
CA VAL A 34 -3.72 12.99 -21.15
C VAL A 34 -2.68 14.07 -21.51
N THR A 35 -2.85 14.81 -22.60
CA THR A 35 -1.87 15.83 -23.03
C THR A 35 -1.93 17.14 -22.26
N THR A 36 -3.03 17.42 -21.52
CA THR A 36 -3.17 18.66 -20.73
C THR A 36 -2.63 18.57 -19.30
N ASN A 37 -2.31 17.39 -18.81
CA ASN A 37 -1.74 17.18 -17.47
C ASN A 37 -0.21 17.05 -17.50
N LYS A 38 0.51 18.13 -17.91
CA LYS A 38 1.94 18.24 -17.63
C LYS A 38 2.15 18.62 -16.16
N PRO A 39 2.93 17.85 -15.37
CA PRO A 39 3.28 18.24 -14.02
C PRO A 39 4.18 19.47 -14.09
N LYS A 40 3.83 20.53 -13.36
CA LYS A 40 4.69 21.69 -13.13
C LYS A 40 5.85 21.27 -12.25
N THR A 41 7.05 21.27 -12.80
CA THR A 41 8.29 21.10 -12.06
C THR A 41 8.54 22.39 -11.25
N ASN A 42 8.33 22.36 -9.95
CA ASN A 42 8.73 23.42 -9.05
C ASN A 42 10.23 23.26 -8.78
N THR A 43 11.04 24.09 -9.39
CA THR A 43 12.45 24.26 -9.05
C THR A 43 12.52 25.04 -7.75
N THR A 44 12.76 24.35 -6.63
CA THR A 44 13.07 24.98 -5.34
C THR A 44 14.53 25.40 -5.37
N THR A 45 14.79 26.68 -5.55
CA THR A 45 16.10 27.30 -5.30
C THR A 45 16.35 27.32 -3.80
N ASN A 46 17.37 26.61 -3.37
CA ASN A 46 17.85 26.57 -1.99
C ASN A 46 18.63 27.88 -1.70
N PRO A 47 18.27 28.70 -0.69
CA PRO A 47 19.11 29.83 -0.29
C PRO A 47 20.29 29.32 0.54
N THR A 48 21.49 29.55 0.04
CA THR A 48 22.77 29.37 0.74
C THR A 48 22.81 30.31 1.94
N ASN A 49 22.75 29.78 3.15
CA ASN A 49 22.91 30.53 4.39
C ASN A 49 24.40 30.50 4.79
N THR A 50 25.12 31.57 4.46
CA THR A 50 26.47 31.79 4.93
C THR A 50 26.38 32.30 6.37
N GLN A 51 26.65 31.47 7.36
CA GLN A 51 26.89 31.90 8.73
C GLN A 51 28.38 32.09 8.96
N THR A 52 28.74 33.35 9.17
CA THR A 52 30.04 33.81 9.69
C THR A 52 30.24 33.29 11.12
N GLN A 53 31.20 32.42 11.32
CA GLN A 53 31.64 32.02 12.67
C GLN A 53 32.49 33.12 13.27
N THR A 54 32.02 33.74 14.35
CA THR A 54 32.83 34.50 15.28
C THR A 54 33.23 33.56 16.42
N GLY A 55 34.51 33.30 16.56
CA GLY A 55 35.03 32.45 17.61
C GLY A 55 34.81 33.05 18.99
N THR A 56 34.43 32.22 19.95
CA THR A 56 34.66 32.44 21.37
C THR A 56 35.06 31.10 21.99
N ASP A 57 36.26 31.14 22.50
CA ASP A 57 36.94 30.13 23.28
C ASP A 57 36.10 29.75 24.50
N ILE A 58 35.71 28.49 24.65
CA ILE A 58 35.12 27.98 25.88
C ILE A 58 35.86 26.70 26.30
N THR A 59 36.54 26.86 27.37
CA THR A 59 37.25 25.92 28.25
C THR A 59 36.52 24.58 28.43
N SER A 60 37.31 23.54 28.24
CA SER A 60 37.02 22.15 28.63
C SER A 60 36.54 22.06 30.08
N ASP A 61 35.29 21.63 30.29
CA ASP A 61 34.93 20.89 31.50
C ASP A 61 33.63 20.09 31.30
N GLN A 62 33.80 18.76 31.53
CA GLN A 62 32.75 17.82 31.91
C GLN A 62 31.61 17.54 30.91
N ILE A 63 31.83 16.56 30.08
CA ILE A 63 30.74 15.79 29.44
C ILE A 63 30.15 14.88 30.53
N PRO A 64 28.90 15.07 30.96
CA PRO A 64 28.20 14.03 31.70
C PRO A 64 27.93 12.89 30.75
N THR A 65 28.58 11.77 30.97
CA THR A 65 28.24 10.50 30.28
C THR A 65 26.93 9.99 30.87
N ASP A 66 25.84 10.65 30.56
CA ASP A 66 24.50 10.08 30.78
C ASP A 66 24.12 9.30 29.53
N LYS A 67 24.38 8.01 29.60
CA LYS A 67 23.99 7.02 28.62
C LYS A 67 22.51 6.70 28.80
N GLY A 68 21.72 7.74 28.76
CA GLY A 68 20.26 7.66 28.65
C GLY A 68 19.89 7.21 27.26
N THR A 69 19.95 5.90 27.01
CA THR A 69 19.25 5.31 25.88
C THR A 69 17.76 5.54 26.14
N THR A 70 17.23 6.68 25.69
CA THR A 70 15.79 6.88 25.61
C THR A 70 15.29 5.93 24.55
N THR A 71 14.91 4.73 24.97
CA THR A 71 14.21 3.78 24.13
C THR A 71 12.86 4.43 23.84
N VAL A 72 12.70 5.05 22.68
CA VAL A 72 11.41 5.51 22.20
C VAL A 72 10.57 4.25 22.03
N VAL A 73 9.73 3.97 23.03
CA VAL A 73 8.82 2.82 22.97
C VAL A 73 7.76 3.16 21.93
N ASP A 74 7.80 2.47 20.79
CA ASP A 74 6.74 2.56 19.80
C ASP A 74 5.45 1.99 20.41
N LYS A 75 4.51 2.87 20.76
CA LYS A 75 3.22 2.47 21.40
C LYS A 75 2.36 1.55 20.55
N TYR A 76 2.66 1.47 19.26
CA TYR A 76 1.93 0.62 18.31
C TYR A 76 2.61 -0.73 18.09
N ARG A 77 3.75 -0.97 18.75
CA ARG A 77 4.50 -2.22 18.69
C ARG A 77 4.27 -3.05 19.93
N THR A 78 4.00 -4.35 19.73
CA THR A 78 3.97 -5.39 20.77
C THR A 78 4.94 -6.51 20.42
N GLU A 79 5.14 -7.44 21.33
CA GLU A 79 5.96 -8.62 21.07
C GLU A 79 5.33 -9.53 20.00
N VAL A 80 6.18 -10.27 19.30
CA VAL A 80 5.75 -11.30 18.36
C VAL A 80 5.15 -12.46 19.16
N PRO A 81 3.94 -12.93 18.81
CA PRO A 81 3.36 -14.11 19.45
C PRO A 81 4.27 -15.34 19.27
N ALA A 82 4.34 -16.19 20.29
CA ALA A 82 5.08 -17.44 20.20
C ALA A 82 4.55 -18.34 19.07
N ASN A 83 5.46 -19.10 18.44
CA ASN A 83 5.13 -20.10 17.40
C ASN A 83 4.49 -19.50 16.13
N ILE A 84 4.81 -18.25 15.79
CA ILE A 84 4.37 -17.64 14.54
C ILE A 84 5.01 -18.37 13.36
N VAL A 85 4.17 -18.78 12.41
CA VAL A 85 4.60 -19.32 11.11
C VAL A 85 4.37 -18.24 10.06
N VAL A 86 5.41 -17.91 9.30
CA VAL A 86 5.31 -16.96 8.19
C VAL A 86 4.70 -17.69 6.99
N PRO A 87 3.51 -17.29 6.51
CA PRO A 87 2.87 -17.96 5.39
C PRO A 87 3.66 -17.83 4.10
N ASP A 88 3.63 -18.86 3.28
CA ASP A 88 4.05 -18.83 1.88
C ASP A 88 2.82 -18.91 0.97
N GLN A 89 2.97 -18.69 -0.34
CA GLN A 89 1.89 -18.75 -1.34
C GLN A 89 1.10 -20.07 -1.28
N ASN A 90 1.77 -21.17 -0.93
CA ASN A 90 1.17 -22.51 -0.85
C ASN A 90 0.67 -22.89 0.55
N THR A 91 0.72 -21.97 1.51
CA THR A 91 0.28 -22.25 2.87
C THR A 91 -1.21 -22.58 2.90
N GLN A 92 -1.54 -23.75 3.40
CA GLN A 92 -2.93 -24.18 3.56
C GLN A 92 -3.46 -23.69 4.91
N LEU A 93 -4.42 -22.80 4.88
CA LEU A 93 -5.16 -22.31 6.04
C LEU A 93 -6.64 -22.74 5.92
N SER A 94 -7.28 -22.97 7.05
CA SER A 94 -8.74 -23.12 7.10
C SER A 94 -9.44 -21.83 6.65
N GLU A 95 -10.70 -21.91 6.24
CA GLU A 95 -11.47 -20.72 5.83
C GLU A 95 -11.63 -19.68 6.95
N ALA A 96 -11.63 -20.11 8.20
CA ALA A 96 -11.64 -19.22 9.36
C ALA A 96 -10.31 -18.45 9.49
N GLU A 97 -9.18 -19.13 9.32
CA GLU A 97 -7.84 -18.54 9.40
C GLU A 97 -7.56 -17.58 8.24
N LYS A 98 -8.01 -17.89 7.02
CA LYS A 98 -7.91 -17.00 5.84
C LYS A 98 -8.62 -15.65 6.02
N LYS A 99 -9.68 -15.60 6.82
CA LYS A 99 -10.36 -14.35 7.17
C LYS A 99 -9.51 -13.45 8.07
N VAL A 100 -8.62 -14.04 8.84
CA VAL A 100 -7.78 -13.33 9.82
C VAL A 100 -6.35 -13.15 9.29
N THR A 101 -5.75 -14.18 8.72
CA THR A 101 -4.34 -14.19 8.30
C THR A 101 -4.22 -14.12 6.78
N ALA A 102 -3.48 -13.12 6.31
CA ALA A 102 -3.21 -12.94 4.90
C ALA A 102 -2.21 -14.00 4.39
N ILE A 103 -2.57 -14.67 3.31
CA ILE A 103 -1.63 -15.49 2.52
C ILE A 103 -1.06 -14.56 1.44
N PRO A 104 0.28 -14.49 1.25
CA PRO A 104 0.84 -13.66 0.20
C PRO A 104 0.42 -14.19 -1.18
N THR A 105 -0.02 -13.28 -2.05
CA THR A 105 -0.38 -13.59 -3.45
C THR A 105 0.86 -13.75 -4.33
N VAL A 106 1.94 -13.06 -3.96
CA VAL A 106 3.26 -13.15 -4.62
C VAL A 106 4.34 -13.25 -3.55
N VAL A 107 5.28 -14.17 -3.75
CA VAL A 107 6.52 -14.27 -2.97
C VAL A 107 7.67 -14.46 -3.97
N THR A 108 8.63 -13.54 -3.97
CA THR A 108 9.83 -13.61 -4.81
C THR A 108 11.05 -13.18 -4.01
N ALA A 109 12.24 -13.69 -4.37
CA ALA A 109 13.48 -13.18 -3.78
C ALA A 109 13.64 -11.69 -4.11
N ALA A 110 13.99 -10.88 -3.11
CA ALA A 110 14.20 -9.45 -3.29
C ALA A 110 15.41 -9.16 -4.19
N ALA A 111 16.46 -10.00 -4.09
CA ALA A 111 17.61 -10.00 -4.98
C ALA A 111 18.29 -11.38 -4.96
N PRO A 112 19.09 -11.73 -5.99
CA PRO A 112 19.86 -12.96 -5.98
C PRO A 112 20.83 -13.03 -4.79
N GLY A 113 20.79 -14.15 -4.04
CA GLY A 113 21.67 -14.38 -2.87
C GLY A 113 21.25 -13.67 -1.57
N VAL A 114 20.05 -13.06 -1.53
CA VAL A 114 19.49 -12.42 -0.34
C VAL A 114 18.32 -13.26 0.18
N GLU A 115 18.26 -13.49 1.48
CA GLU A 115 17.13 -14.22 2.11
C GLU A 115 15.84 -13.41 2.15
N ALA A 116 15.94 -12.06 2.16
CA ALA A 116 14.80 -11.16 2.12
C ALA A 116 13.93 -11.40 0.88
N GLN A 117 12.63 -11.36 1.05
CA GLN A 117 11.66 -11.62 0.00
C GLN A 117 10.77 -10.40 -0.24
N PHE A 118 10.30 -10.25 -1.47
CA PHE A 118 9.15 -9.43 -1.79
C PHE A 118 7.90 -10.26 -1.54
N ARG A 119 6.96 -9.72 -0.75
CA ARG A 119 5.69 -10.37 -0.42
C ARG A 119 4.55 -9.43 -0.70
N SER A 120 3.61 -9.84 -1.57
CA SER A 120 2.41 -9.08 -1.88
C SER A 120 1.21 -9.67 -1.16
N PHE A 121 0.41 -8.80 -0.54
CA PHE A 121 -0.80 -9.15 0.20
C PHE A 121 -1.98 -8.32 -0.26
N ASP A 122 -3.17 -8.93 -0.28
CA ASP A 122 -4.43 -8.25 -0.54
C ASP A 122 -5.19 -8.04 0.77
N ILE A 123 -5.54 -6.79 1.07
CA ILE A 123 -6.38 -6.40 2.22
C ILE A 123 -7.61 -5.67 1.70
N LYS A 124 -8.78 -6.15 2.10
CA LYS A 124 -10.07 -5.51 1.79
C LYS A 124 -10.62 -4.81 3.03
N ALA A 125 -11.16 -3.61 2.83
CA ALA A 125 -11.94 -2.90 3.84
C ALA A 125 -13.41 -2.96 3.43
N GLU A 126 -14.24 -3.61 4.24
CA GLU A 126 -15.66 -3.82 4.00
C GLU A 126 -16.40 -3.98 5.33
N GLY A 127 -17.60 -3.40 5.44
CA GLY A 127 -18.41 -3.51 6.66
C GLY A 127 -17.74 -2.96 7.92
N GLY A 128 -16.74 -2.06 7.77
CA GLY A 128 -16.02 -1.49 8.89
C GLY A 128 -14.92 -2.39 9.46
N VAL A 129 -14.46 -3.41 8.72
CA VAL A 129 -13.35 -4.29 9.13
C VAL A 129 -12.35 -4.46 8.00
N PHE A 130 -11.10 -4.78 8.34
CA PHE A 130 -10.09 -5.24 7.38
C PHE A 130 -10.11 -6.77 7.29
N THR A 131 -10.07 -7.28 6.08
CA THR A 131 -10.05 -8.73 5.80
C THR A 131 -9.03 -9.06 4.72
N PRO A 132 -8.04 -9.92 4.97
CA PRO A 132 -7.60 -10.39 6.29
C PRO A 132 -7.07 -9.26 7.18
N SER A 133 -7.11 -9.43 8.52
CA SER A 133 -6.68 -8.40 9.47
C SER A 133 -5.24 -8.59 10.00
N LYS A 134 -4.55 -9.64 9.59
CA LYS A 134 -3.19 -9.98 10.03
C LYS A 134 -2.29 -10.24 8.82
N ILE A 135 -1.20 -9.52 8.72
CA ILE A 135 -0.10 -9.77 7.78
C ILE A 135 1.06 -10.37 8.58
N ILE A 136 1.76 -11.37 8.04
CA ILE A 136 2.96 -11.93 8.65
C ILE A 136 4.07 -11.94 7.62
N ALA A 137 5.20 -11.32 7.95
CA ALA A 137 6.39 -11.22 7.11
C ALA A 137 7.65 -11.52 7.95
N ARG A 138 8.81 -11.63 7.31
CA ARG A 138 10.10 -11.76 7.98
C ARG A 138 10.81 -10.41 8.06
N VAL A 139 11.73 -10.31 9.00
CA VAL A 139 12.68 -9.18 9.02
C VAL A 139 13.46 -9.16 7.70
N GLY A 140 13.53 -7.99 7.08
CA GLY A 140 14.16 -7.79 5.77
C GLY A 140 13.22 -7.87 4.57
N ASP A 141 12.05 -8.49 4.71
CA ASP A 141 11.09 -8.59 3.59
C ASP A 141 10.59 -7.21 3.14
N THR A 142 10.38 -7.06 1.84
CA THR A 142 9.59 -5.97 1.28
C THR A 142 8.12 -6.38 1.27
N VAL A 143 7.30 -5.66 2.01
CA VAL A 143 5.86 -5.90 2.14
C VAL A 143 5.11 -4.97 1.20
N HIS A 144 4.37 -5.55 0.26
CA HIS A 144 3.50 -4.86 -0.68
C HIS A 144 2.04 -5.16 -0.32
N VAL A 145 1.25 -4.14 -0.07
CA VAL A 145 -0.15 -4.27 0.32
C VAL A 145 -1.05 -3.65 -0.74
N ASN A 146 -1.86 -4.46 -1.39
CA ASN A 146 -2.97 -4.02 -2.22
C ASN A 146 -4.19 -3.78 -1.32
N PHE A 147 -4.43 -2.52 -1.00
CA PHE A 147 -5.53 -2.11 -0.13
C PHE A 147 -6.76 -1.72 -0.94
N THR A 148 -7.86 -2.46 -0.81
CA THR A 148 -9.12 -2.23 -1.55
C THR A 148 -10.23 -1.77 -0.62
N ALA A 149 -10.82 -0.62 -0.90
CA ALA A 149 -12.04 -0.11 -0.26
C ALA A 149 -13.27 -0.63 -1.01
N VAL A 150 -14.09 -1.51 -0.38
CA VAL A 150 -15.16 -2.23 -1.09
C VAL A 150 -16.48 -1.45 -1.08
N ASP A 151 -17.02 -1.14 0.09
CA ASP A 151 -18.39 -0.64 0.27
C ASP A 151 -18.49 0.88 0.46
N LYS A 152 -17.45 1.50 0.97
CA LYS A 152 -17.34 2.97 1.19
C LYS A 152 -15.89 3.42 1.10
N ASP A 153 -15.61 4.70 1.34
CA ASP A 153 -14.25 5.24 1.45
C ASP A 153 -13.59 4.75 2.74
N TYR A 154 -12.33 4.35 2.66
CA TYR A 154 -11.50 3.94 3.79
C TYR A 154 -10.12 4.56 3.69
N ASP A 155 -9.44 4.64 4.83
CA ASP A 155 -8.00 4.80 4.88
C ASP A 155 -7.35 3.65 5.67
N ILE A 156 -6.07 3.46 5.45
CA ILE A 156 -5.23 2.53 6.21
C ILE A 156 -3.99 3.28 6.66
N VAL A 157 -3.70 3.21 7.95
CA VAL A 157 -2.58 3.90 8.60
C VAL A 157 -1.69 2.86 9.26
N PHE A 158 -0.40 2.89 8.94
CA PHE A 158 0.66 2.11 9.58
C PHE A 158 1.55 3.09 10.38
N PRO A 159 1.24 3.37 11.66
CA PRO A 159 1.93 4.42 12.42
C PRO A 159 3.43 4.16 12.58
N SER A 160 3.82 2.92 12.89
CA SER A 160 5.22 2.52 13.07
C SER A 160 6.06 2.64 11.80
N TYR A 161 5.43 2.69 10.64
CA TYR A 161 6.06 2.90 9.32
C TYR A 161 5.84 4.31 8.77
N ASN A 162 5.16 5.18 9.54
CA ASN A 162 4.79 6.54 9.13
C ASN A 162 4.09 6.59 7.77
N MET A 163 3.18 5.63 7.53
CA MET A 163 2.48 5.50 6.25
C MET A 163 0.98 5.64 6.41
N LYS A 164 0.36 6.30 5.44
CA LYS A 164 -1.09 6.42 5.32
C LYS A 164 -1.50 6.38 3.86
N GLN A 165 -2.57 5.64 3.56
CA GLN A 165 -3.17 5.61 2.23
C GLN A 165 -4.69 5.67 2.33
N SER A 166 -5.32 6.50 1.49
CA SER A 166 -6.79 6.58 1.38
C SER A 166 -7.24 5.97 0.06
N ALA A 167 -8.32 5.21 0.10
CA ALA A 167 -8.97 4.62 -1.06
C ALA A 167 -10.45 5.00 -1.08
N LYS A 168 -10.95 5.45 -2.23
CA LYS A 168 -12.37 5.64 -2.48
C LYS A 168 -13.06 4.30 -2.68
N LYS A 169 -14.36 4.24 -2.42
CA LYS A 169 -15.18 3.05 -2.71
C LYS A 169 -14.86 2.46 -4.09
N GLY A 170 -14.59 1.16 -4.12
CA GLY A 170 -14.22 0.40 -5.32
C GLY A 170 -12.78 0.59 -5.80
N GLN A 171 -11.96 1.38 -5.12
CA GLN A 171 -10.56 1.59 -5.49
C GLN A 171 -9.61 0.70 -4.71
N THR A 172 -8.55 0.28 -5.40
CA THR A 172 -7.37 -0.35 -4.79
C THR A 172 -6.22 0.65 -4.78
N LYS A 173 -5.50 0.71 -3.66
CA LYS A 173 -4.29 1.51 -3.47
C LYS A 173 -3.16 0.62 -2.99
N ILE A 174 -1.94 1.03 -3.28
CA ILE A 174 -0.73 0.28 -2.94
C ILE A 174 0.00 0.99 -1.82
N LEU A 175 0.46 0.20 -0.83
CA LEU A 175 1.46 0.60 0.16
C LEU A 175 2.61 -0.40 0.07
N GLU A 176 3.83 0.11 0.12
CA GLU A 176 5.03 -0.73 0.09
C GLU A 176 6.05 -0.22 1.10
N PHE A 177 6.61 -1.12 1.89
CA PHE A 177 7.60 -0.81 2.91
C PHE A 177 8.47 -2.03 3.22
N GLN A 178 9.63 -1.79 3.82
CA GLN A 178 10.51 -2.84 4.29
C GLN A 178 10.22 -3.17 5.77
N ALA A 179 10.08 -4.45 6.08
CA ALA A 179 9.90 -4.97 7.43
C ALA A 179 11.26 -5.04 8.15
N VAL A 180 11.70 -3.92 8.74
CA VAL A 180 13.08 -3.78 9.26
C VAL A 180 13.27 -4.26 10.69
N THR A 181 12.20 -4.34 11.49
CA THR A 181 12.28 -4.62 12.92
C THR A 181 11.27 -5.68 13.31
N GLU A 182 11.70 -6.69 14.06
CA GLU A 182 10.82 -7.70 14.66
C GLU A 182 9.77 -7.06 15.58
N GLY A 183 8.53 -7.54 15.53
CA GLY A 183 7.45 -7.04 16.36
C GLY A 183 6.08 -7.30 15.75
N SER A 184 5.04 -7.01 16.51
CA SER A 184 3.66 -6.95 16.02
C SER A 184 3.22 -5.50 16.05
N PHE A 185 2.93 -4.92 14.88
CA PHE A 185 2.67 -3.51 14.67
C PHE A 185 1.21 -3.30 14.26
N LEU A 186 0.52 -2.39 14.97
CA LEU A 186 -0.86 -2.04 14.69
C LEU A 186 -0.97 -1.26 13.38
N TYR A 187 -2.00 -1.57 12.57
CA TYR A 187 -2.53 -0.68 11.55
C TYR A 187 -4.03 -0.51 11.71
N TYR A 188 -4.58 0.63 11.29
CA TYR A 188 -5.98 0.96 11.51
C TYR A 188 -6.55 1.93 10.47
N CYS A 189 -7.88 2.04 10.43
CA CYS A 189 -8.57 3.06 9.66
C CYS A 189 -8.79 4.31 10.55
N ASN A 190 -8.11 5.41 10.23
CA ASN A 190 -8.26 6.65 10.98
C ASN A 190 -9.64 7.28 10.74
N ALA A 191 -10.13 7.27 9.51
CA ALA A 191 -11.46 7.78 9.15
C ALA A 191 -12.61 6.95 9.75
N CYS A 192 -12.33 5.72 10.26
CA CYS A 192 -13.32 4.83 10.85
C CYS A 192 -13.39 4.92 12.39
N GLY A 193 -12.71 5.86 13.01
CA GLY A 193 -12.63 6.01 14.47
C GLY A 193 -11.27 5.74 15.07
N GLY A 194 -10.22 5.60 14.24
CA GLY A 194 -8.84 5.50 14.68
C GLY A 194 -8.47 4.14 15.28
N GLU A 195 -7.45 4.15 16.15
CA GLU A 195 -6.85 2.95 16.74
C GLU A 195 -7.80 2.15 17.65
N THR A 196 -8.83 2.78 18.18
CA THR A 196 -9.81 2.15 19.05
C THR A 196 -10.98 1.51 18.32
N SER A 197 -11.10 1.76 17.01
CA SER A 197 -12.16 1.20 16.18
C SER A 197 -11.95 -0.31 15.92
N ASN A 198 -12.98 -0.97 15.42
CA ASN A 198 -12.90 -2.36 14.97
C ASN A 198 -12.17 -2.51 13.61
N THR A 199 -12.01 -1.40 12.86
CA THR A 199 -11.32 -1.38 11.56
C THR A 199 -9.83 -1.27 11.77
N LYS A 200 -9.22 -2.36 12.23
CA LYS A 200 -7.78 -2.48 12.53
C LYS A 200 -7.24 -3.87 12.28
N GLY A 201 -5.94 -3.97 12.24
CA GLY A 201 -5.20 -5.23 12.10
C GLY A 201 -3.77 -5.10 12.58
N ASN A 202 -2.99 -6.14 12.39
CA ASN A 202 -1.59 -6.18 12.78
C ASN A 202 -0.72 -6.70 11.63
N ILE A 203 0.45 -6.07 11.45
CA ILE A 203 1.56 -6.73 10.76
C ILE A 203 2.51 -7.31 11.79
N ILE A 204 2.77 -8.60 11.69
CA ILE A 204 3.73 -9.33 12.52
C ILE A 204 4.99 -9.54 11.68
N VAL A 205 6.10 -9.02 12.18
CA VAL A 205 7.42 -9.19 11.58
C VAL A 205 8.19 -10.16 12.45
N ALA A 206 8.37 -11.38 11.95
CA ALA A 206 9.11 -12.45 12.62
C ALA A 206 10.57 -12.49 12.15
N LYS A 207 11.43 -13.13 12.95
CA LYS A 207 12.82 -13.44 12.54
C LYS A 207 12.87 -14.48 11.46
#